data_a7d2fad4f529c303401b367de96ba107
#
_entry.id   a7d2fad4f529c303401b367de96ba107
#
_cell.length_a   1.000
_cell.length_b   1.000
_cell.length_c   1.000
_cell.angle_alpha   90.00
_cell.angle_beta   90.00
_cell.angle_gamma   90.00
#
_symmetry.space_group_name_H-M   'P 1'
#
loop_
_entity.id
_entity.type
_entity.pdbx_description
1 polymer ?
#
loop_
_entity_poly.entity_id
_entity_poly.type
_entity_poly.pdbx_seq_one_letter_code
_entity_poly.pdbx_strand_id
1 'polypeptide(L)'
;MCIRDRSYIELISQPRFFQAVCASAFGYAIMTFLMTATPISMHVMENMSLSKTSIVIQFHVASMFLPSLMTGFLIKKFGNSNIIYAGIFLYSITLIVSSFDQTFLNYMVALIFLGLGWNFLFISGTSLLVLTYREEEKFKAQGLNDFVVYSIHAIGSLSAGIFITLTSWKTMNLICIPFMLLIALATIRAEIHAKKNPSVT
;
A
#
# COMPACT_ATOMS: atom_id res chain seq x y z
N MET A 1 1.32 -39.88 -1.80
CA MET A 1 0.31 -39.22 -0.91
C MET A 1 -0.17 -37.98 -1.63
N CYS A 2 -1.40 -37.99 -2.17
CA CYS A 2 -1.95 -36.80 -2.84
C CYS A 2 -2.10 -35.69 -1.80
N ILE A 3 -1.21 -34.70 -1.83
CA ILE A 3 -1.35 -33.49 -1.02
C ILE A 3 -2.52 -32.71 -1.67
N ARG A 4 -3.64 -32.63 -0.97
CA ARG A 4 -4.81 -31.87 -1.43
C ARG A 4 -4.43 -30.39 -1.47
N ASP A 5 -4.47 -29.79 -2.65
CA ASP A 5 -4.30 -28.35 -2.83
C ASP A 5 -5.38 -27.59 -2.04
N ARG A 6 -4.95 -26.58 -1.27
CA ARG A 6 -5.89 -25.71 -0.56
C ARG A 6 -6.77 -24.94 -1.55
N SER A 7 -8.05 -24.78 -1.22
CA SER A 7 -8.97 -23.96 -2.00
C SER A 7 -8.61 -22.47 -1.88
N TYR A 8 -9.12 -21.62 -2.77
CA TYR A 8 -8.95 -20.16 -2.66
C TYR A 8 -9.46 -19.61 -1.32
N ILE A 9 -10.59 -20.15 -0.82
CA ILE A 9 -11.17 -19.76 0.47
C ILE A 9 -10.22 -20.12 1.61
N GLU A 10 -9.61 -21.31 1.58
CA GLU A 10 -8.65 -21.76 2.59
C GLU A 10 -7.39 -20.88 2.59
N LEU A 11 -6.93 -20.43 1.41
CA LEU A 11 -5.79 -19.51 1.30
C LEU A 11 -6.12 -18.13 1.91
N ILE A 12 -7.24 -17.52 1.51
CA ILE A 12 -7.65 -16.19 1.99
C ILE A 12 -7.98 -16.21 3.50
N SER A 13 -8.48 -17.34 4.03
CA SER A 13 -8.82 -17.48 5.44
C SER A 13 -7.60 -17.51 6.36
N GLN A 14 -6.39 -17.74 5.83
CA GLN A 14 -5.17 -17.68 6.62
C GLN A 14 -4.83 -16.25 6.99
N PRO A 15 -4.67 -15.92 8.28
CA PRO A 15 -4.42 -14.54 8.72
C PRO A 15 -3.17 -13.91 8.09
N ARG A 16 -2.09 -14.68 7.90
CA ARG A 16 -0.85 -14.20 7.25
C ARG A 16 -1.03 -13.94 5.76
N PHE A 17 -1.76 -14.80 5.04
CA PHE A 17 -2.08 -14.59 3.64
C PHE A 17 -2.95 -13.35 3.46
N PHE A 18 -4.00 -13.22 4.28
CA PHE A 18 -4.87 -12.05 4.25
C PHE A 18 -4.12 -10.75 4.57
N GLN A 19 -3.22 -10.77 5.58
CA GLN A 19 -2.32 -9.64 5.88
C GLN A 19 -1.47 -9.25 4.67
N ALA A 20 -0.85 -10.22 4.01
CA ALA A 20 0.01 -10.00 2.85
C ALA A 20 -0.76 -9.33 1.69
N VAL A 21 -1.93 -9.87 1.34
CA VAL A 21 -2.79 -9.33 0.29
C VAL A 21 -3.32 -7.94 0.65
N CYS A 22 -3.78 -7.71 1.88
CA CYS A 22 -4.23 -6.38 2.31
C CYS A 22 -3.12 -5.34 2.24
N ALA A 23 -1.91 -5.65 2.70
CA ALA A 23 -0.79 -4.72 2.66
C ALA A 23 -0.39 -4.36 1.22
N SER A 24 -0.28 -5.34 0.32
CA SER A 24 0.09 -5.11 -1.07
C SER A 24 -1.03 -4.41 -1.85
N ALA A 25 -2.27 -4.90 -1.77
CA ALA A 25 -3.39 -4.39 -2.57
C ALA A 25 -3.83 -2.98 -2.15
N PHE A 26 -4.13 -2.78 -0.88
CA PHE A 26 -4.58 -1.45 -0.40
C PHE A 26 -3.42 -0.46 -0.30
N GLY A 27 -2.20 -0.92 0.01
CA GLY A 27 -1.02 -0.08 -0.09
C GLY A 27 -0.85 0.48 -1.50
N TYR A 28 -0.97 -0.35 -2.53
CA TYR A 28 -0.87 0.07 -3.91
C TYR A 28 -2.05 0.95 -4.35
N ALA A 29 -3.27 0.60 -3.96
CA ALA A 29 -4.46 1.37 -4.33
C ALA A 29 -4.44 2.79 -3.76
N ILE A 30 -4.11 2.97 -2.48
CA ILE A 30 -3.98 4.28 -1.83
C ILE A 30 -2.95 5.13 -2.57
N MET A 31 -1.77 4.56 -2.83
CA MET A 31 -0.70 5.25 -3.54
C MET A 31 -1.19 5.72 -4.92
N THR A 32 -1.76 4.84 -5.71
CA THR A 32 -2.22 5.18 -7.06
C THR A 32 -3.37 6.18 -7.06
N PHE A 33 -4.32 6.02 -6.14
CA PHE A 33 -5.46 6.94 -6.00
C PHE A 33 -4.99 8.38 -5.76
N LEU A 34 -4.07 8.59 -4.85
CA LEU A 34 -3.53 9.92 -4.54
C LEU A 34 -2.55 10.42 -5.62
N MET A 35 -1.63 9.56 -6.10
CA MET A 35 -0.69 9.95 -7.14
C MET A 35 -1.40 10.39 -8.43
N THR A 36 -2.43 9.65 -8.87
CA THR A 36 -3.19 9.97 -10.09
C THR A 36 -3.96 11.29 -9.95
N ALA A 37 -4.46 11.62 -8.77
CA ALA A 37 -5.15 12.88 -8.50
C ALA A 37 -4.21 14.08 -8.37
N THR A 38 -2.93 13.84 -8.01
CA THR A 38 -1.97 14.92 -7.71
C THR A 38 -1.82 15.94 -8.87
N PRO A 39 -1.62 15.54 -10.15
CA PRO A 39 -1.49 16.51 -11.23
C PRO A 39 -2.75 17.39 -11.41
N ILE A 40 -3.93 16.80 -11.25
CA ILE A 40 -5.19 17.56 -11.35
C ILE A 40 -5.28 18.54 -10.19
N SER A 41 -5.02 18.10 -8.96
CA SER A 41 -5.04 18.95 -7.77
C SER A 41 -4.04 20.10 -7.88
N MET A 42 -2.78 19.82 -8.17
CA MET A 42 -1.73 20.83 -8.24
C MET A 42 -1.88 21.79 -9.41
N HIS A 43 -2.08 21.27 -10.63
CA HIS A 43 -2.06 22.10 -11.84
C HIS A 43 -3.40 22.74 -12.13
N VAL A 44 -4.50 21.97 -12.03
CA VAL A 44 -5.84 22.47 -12.41
C VAL A 44 -6.51 23.24 -11.26
N MET A 45 -6.45 22.70 -10.03
CA MET A 45 -7.16 23.31 -8.90
C MET A 45 -6.34 24.43 -8.23
N GLU A 46 -5.03 24.21 -8.01
CA GLU A 46 -4.15 25.15 -7.31
C GLU A 46 -3.33 26.05 -8.28
N ASN A 47 -3.57 25.95 -9.60
CA ASN A 47 -2.89 26.75 -10.63
C ASN A 47 -1.34 26.69 -10.56
N MET A 48 -0.78 25.58 -10.09
CA MET A 48 0.67 25.40 -10.06
C MET A 48 1.21 25.08 -11.47
N SER A 49 2.45 25.49 -11.75
CA SER A 49 3.08 25.21 -13.04
C SER A 49 3.27 23.70 -13.24
N LEU A 50 3.21 23.25 -14.51
CA LEU A 50 3.52 21.86 -14.88
C LEU A 50 4.91 21.42 -14.41
N SER A 51 5.88 22.34 -14.44
CA SER A 51 7.24 22.06 -13.95
C SER A 51 7.24 21.69 -12.46
N LYS A 52 6.52 22.43 -11.60
CA LYS A 52 6.38 22.10 -10.18
C LYS A 52 5.71 20.75 -9.97
N THR A 53 4.63 20.49 -10.71
CA THR A 53 3.92 19.21 -10.64
C THR A 53 4.82 18.05 -11.05
N SER A 54 5.57 18.19 -12.14
CA SER A 54 6.52 17.18 -12.61
C SER A 54 7.61 16.87 -11.58
N ILE A 55 8.15 17.90 -10.92
CA ILE A 55 9.15 17.72 -9.86
C ILE A 55 8.58 16.89 -8.70
N VAL A 56 7.36 17.18 -8.25
CA VAL A 56 6.71 16.42 -7.17
C VAL A 56 6.53 14.95 -7.55
N ILE A 57 6.07 14.66 -8.77
CA ILE A 57 5.91 13.28 -9.26
C ILE A 57 7.27 12.58 -9.37
N GLN A 58 8.32 13.25 -9.85
CA GLN A 58 9.66 12.66 -9.94
C GLN A 58 10.19 12.25 -8.56
N PHE A 59 10.08 13.13 -7.55
CA PHE A 59 10.49 12.81 -6.18
C PHE A 59 9.63 11.70 -5.56
N HIS A 60 8.32 11.67 -5.85
CA HIS A 60 7.45 10.59 -5.45
C HIS A 60 7.94 9.25 -6.02
N VAL A 61 8.16 9.17 -7.34
CA VAL A 61 8.64 7.95 -8.01
C VAL A 61 10.01 7.53 -7.46
N ALA A 62 10.92 8.48 -7.25
CA ALA A 62 12.22 8.21 -6.63
C ALA A 62 12.03 7.60 -5.21
N SER A 63 11.13 8.14 -4.40
CA SER A 63 10.83 7.63 -3.06
C SER A 63 10.12 6.27 -3.06
N MET A 64 9.46 5.89 -4.14
CA MET A 64 8.91 4.53 -4.31
C MET A 64 10.01 3.49 -4.52
N PHE A 65 11.04 3.79 -5.29
CA PHE A 65 11.99 2.77 -5.75
C PHE A 65 13.36 2.80 -5.04
N LEU A 66 13.91 3.96 -4.70
CA LEU A 66 15.21 4.05 -4.04
C LEU A 66 15.28 3.27 -2.72
N PRO A 67 14.24 3.30 -1.84
CA PRO A 67 14.28 2.54 -0.59
C PRO A 67 14.29 1.02 -0.79
N SER A 68 13.87 0.51 -1.95
CA SER A 68 13.86 -0.93 -2.23
C SER A 68 15.24 -1.57 -2.08
N LEU A 69 16.31 -0.81 -2.27
CA LEU A 69 17.69 -1.25 -2.05
C LEU A 69 17.95 -1.67 -0.60
N MET A 70 17.19 -1.10 0.35
CA MET A 70 17.34 -1.34 1.79
C MET A 70 16.15 -2.08 2.41
N THR A 71 14.97 -2.02 1.80
CA THR A 71 13.73 -2.58 2.37
C THR A 71 13.85 -4.08 2.63
N GLY A 72 14.50 -4.84 1.75
CA GLY A 72 14.76 -6.26 1.98
C GLY A 72 15.61 -6.53 3.22
N PHE A 73 16.63 -5.70 3.49
CA PHE A 73 17.43 -5.78 4.70
C PHE A 73 16.60 -5.42 5.95
N LEU A 74 15.77 -4.38 5.86
CA LEU A 74 14.89 -3.99 6.96
C LEU A 74 13.88 -5.09 7.30
N ILE A 75 13.29 -5.74 6.29
CA ILE A 75 12.39 -6.89 6.47
C ILE A 75 13.12 -8.04 7.18
N LYS A 76 14.35 -8.36 6.74
CA LYS A 76 15.15 -9.41 7.38
C LYS A 76 15.46 -9.09 8.85
N LYS A 77 15.70 -7.82 9.18
CA LYS A 77 16.07 -7.38 10.53
C LYS A 77 14.87 -7.23 11.47
N PHE A 78 13.77 -6.67 10.98
CA PHE A 78 12.63 -6.27 11.81
C PHE A 78 11.37 -7.13 11.58
N GLY A 79 11.32 -7.91 10.51
CA GLY A 79 10.16 -8.70 10.10
C GLY A 79 9.13 -7.93 9.29
N ASN A 80 8.35 -8.65 8.48
CA ASN A 80 7.37 -8.07 7.56
C ASN A 80 6.31 -7.20 8.28
N SER A 81 5.76 -7.66 9.41
CA SER A 81 4.71 -6.93 10.12
C SER A 81 5.16 -5.56 10.62
N ASN A 82 6.39 -5.46 11.15
CA ASN A 82 6.91 -4.18 11.63
C ASN A 82 7.15 -3.20 10.48
N ILE A 83 7.58 -3.68 9.31
CA ILE A 83 7.72 -2.83 8.13
C ILE A 83 6.35 -2.43 7.56
N ILE A 84 5.33 -3.28 7.64
CA ILE A 84 3.94 -2.90 7.31
C ILE A 84 3.46 -1.78 8.24
N TYR A 85 3.68 -1.86 9.56
CA TYR A 85 3.34 -0.78 10.49
C TYR A 85 4.09 0.52 10.17
N ALA A 86 5.37 0.43 9.83
CA ALA A 86 6.14 1.59 9.40
C ALA A 86 5.55 2.21 8.11
N GLY A 87 5.10 1.40 7.15
CA GLY A 87 4.40 1.87 5.95
C GLY A 87 3.09 2.59 6.27
N ILE A 88 2.27 2.04 7.18
CA ILE A 88 1.05 2.70 7.67
C ILE A 88 1.38 4.03 8.35
N PHE A 89 2.42 4.08 9.16
CA PHE A 89 2.88 5.31 9.82
C PHE A 89 3.28 6.38 8.79
N LEU A 90 4.02 6.02 7.74
CA LEU A 90 4.39 6.94 6.66
C LEU A 90 3.15 7.45 5.91
N TYR A 91 2.15 6.61 5.65
CA TYR A 91 0.86 7.04 5.10
C TYR A 91 0.12 7.99 6.04
N SER A 92 0.19 7.78 7.35
CA SER A 92 -0.39 8.71 8.32
C SER A 92 0.27 10.09 8.26
N ILE A 93 1.59 10.16 8.04
CA ILE A 93 2.30 11.43 7.79
C ILE A 93 1.77 12.09 6.50
N THR A 94 1.59 11.32 5.41
CA THR A 94 0.98 11.83 4.17
C THR A 94 -0.37 12.50 4.44
N LEU A 95 -1.26 11.84 5.21
CA LEU A 95 -2.57 12.38 5.54
C LEU A 95 -2.49 13.67 6.37
N ILE A 96 -1.59 13.69 7.37
CA ILE A 96 -1.39 14.85 8.23
C ILE A 96 -0.89 16.04 7.41
N VAL A 97 0.15 15.84 6.58
CA VAL A 97 0.71 16.91 5.74
C VAL A 97 -0.32 17.41 4.73
N SER A 98 -1.10 16.50 4.13
CA SER A 98 -2.19 16.84 3.19
C SER A 98 -3.37 17.58 3.83
N SER A 99 -3.48 17.60 5.17
CA SER A 99 -4.52 18.36 5.89
C SER A 99 -4.22 19.85 5.98
N PHE A 100 -2.96 20.24 5.79
CA PHE A 100 -2.56 21.66 5.78
C PHE A 100 -2.87 22.32 4.43
N ASP A 101 -2.36 23.55 4.23
CA ASP A 101 -2.56 24.28 2.98
C ASP A 101 -1.92 23.56 1.79
N GLN A 102 -2.55 23.65 0.63
CA GLN A 102 -2.09 23.01 -0.62
C GLN A 102 -0.92 23.81 -1.24
N THR A 103 0.23 23.85 -0.54
CA THR A 103 1.46 24.45 -1.05
C THR A 103 2.30 23.43 -1.81
N PHE A 104 3.20 23.92 -2.67
CA PHE A 104 4.17 23.07 -3.37
C PHE A 104 4.96 22.18 -2.39
N LEU A 105 5.40 22.73 -1.25
CA LEU A 105 6.18 21.99 -0.27
C LEU A 105 5.34 20.89 0.39
N ASN A 106 4.06 21.16 0.71
CA ASN A 106 3.19 20.17 1.33
C ASN A 106 2.88 19.01 0.38
N TYR A 107 2.64 19.30 -0.92
CA TYR A 107 2.54 18.21 -1.92
C TYR A 107 3.84 17.42 -2.02
N MET A 108 4.99 18.08 -2.08
CA MET A 108 6.29 17.42 -2.18
C MET A 108 6.51 16.46 -1.00
N VAL A 109 6.34 16.94 0.22
CA VAL A 109 6.53 16.14 1.44
C VAL A 109 5.51 15.00 1.51
N ALA A 110 4.22 15.29 1.27
CA ALA A 110 3.16 14.29 1.29
C ALA A 110 3.45 13.15 0.29
N LEU A 111 3.82 13.49 -0.95
CA LEU A 111 4.07 12.51 -2.01
C LEU A 111 5.35 11.70 -1.77
N ILE A 112 6.39 12.28 -1.17
CA ILE A 112 7.59 11.53 -0.75
C ILE A 112 7.21 10.48 0.30
N PHE A 113 6.47 10.85 1.34
CA PHE A 113 6.02 9.90 2.36
C PHE A 113 5.04 8.86 1.81
N LEU A 114 4.21 9.23 0.85
CA LEU A 114 3.33 8.32 0.14
C LEU A 114 4.14 7.25 -0.63
N GLY A 115 5.20 7.66 -1.33
CA GLY A 115 6.07 6.73 -2.06
C GLY A 115 6.84 5.77 -1.14
N LEU A 116 7.42 6.31 -0.05
CA LEU A 116 8.10 5.51 0.98
C LEU A 116 7.13 4.50 1.64
N GLY A 117 5.93 4.95 2.00
CA GLY A 117 4.91 4.11 2.61
C GLY A 117 4.46 2.99 1.67
N TRP A 118 4.25 3.30 0.39
CA TRP A 118 3.96 2.28 -0.63
C TRP A 118 5.07 1.23 -0.73
N ASN A 119 6.33 1.67 -0.79
CA ASN A 119 7.46 0.75 -0.85
C ASN A 119 7.43 -0.25 0.31
N PHE A 120 7.25 0.23 1.53
CA PHE A 120 7.22 -0.62 2.71
C PHE A 120 6.02 -1.57 2.72
N LEU A 121 4.82 -1.09 2.40
CA LEU A 121 3.61 -1.91 2.37
C LEU A 121 3.65 -2.95 1.25
N PHE A 122 4.00 -2.55 0.04
CA PHE A 122 3.98 -3.43 -1.12
C PHE A 122 5.07 -4.50 -1.05
N ILE A 123 6.32 -4.10 -0.74
CA ILE A 123 7.43 -5.07 -0.67
C ILE A 123 7.27 -6.01 0.51
N SER A 124 6.82 -5.51 1.68
CA SER A 124 6.57 -6.38 2.83
C SER A 124 5.38 -7.32 2.60
N GLY A 125 4.31 -6.83 1.96
CA GLY A 125 3.16 -7.65 1.61
C GLY A 125 3.54 -8.78 0.65
N THR A 126 4.21 -8.47 -0.45
CA THR A 126 4.65 -9.46 -1.44
C THR A 126 5.71 -10.43 -0.89
N SER A 127 6.63 -9.93 -0.05
CA SER A 127 7.60 -10.79 0.65
C SER A 127 6.92 -11.72 1.65
N LEU A 128 5.94 -11.23 2.39
CA LEU A 128 5.17 -12.05 3.34
C LEU A 128 4.35 -13.11 2.63
N LEU A 129 3.78 -12.80 1.47
CA LEU A 129 2.97 -13.73 0.68
C LEU A 129 3.72 -15.04 0.39
N VAL A 130 5.02 -14.95 0.03
CA VAL A 130 5.85 -16.12 -0.28
C VAL A 130 5.97 -17.09 0.90
N LEU A 131 5.83 -16.60 2.13
CA LEU A 131 5.90 -17.42 3.34
C LEU A 131 4.55 -18.09 3.71
N THR A 132 3.49 -17.87 2.94
CA THR A 132 2.13 -18.32 3.30
C THR A 132 1.61 -19.51 2.50
N TYR A 133 2.30 -19.88 1.43
CA TYR A 133 1.90 -20.96 0.53
C TYR A 133 3.01 -22.01 0.37
N ARG A 134 2.63 -23.21 -0.06
CA ARG A 134 3.55 -24.29 -0.42
C ARG A 134 3.98 -24.13 -1.89
N GLU A 135 5.08 -24.76 -2.27
CA GLU A 135 5.60 -24.66 -3.66
C GLU A 135 4.57 -25.09 -4.71
N GLU A 136 3.76 -26.12 -4.43
CA GLU A 136 2.71 -26.62 -5.32
C GLU A 136 1.57 -25.59 -5.51
N GLU A 137 1.34 -24.73 -4.51
CA GLU A 137 0.27 -23.71 -4.50
C GLU A 137 0.73 -22.35 -5.03
N LYS A 138 2.01 -22.21 -5.37
CA LYS A 138 2.67 -20.94 -5.72
C LYS A 138 1.90 -20.15 -6.79
N PHE A 139 1.63 -20.76 -7.93
CA PHE A 139 0.94 -20.08 -9.04
C PHE A 139 -0.48 -19.65 -8.66
N LYS A 140 -1.18 -20.47 -7.88
CA LYS A 140 -2.52 -20.18 -7.39
C LYS A 140 -2.54 -19.03 -6.39
N ALA A 141 -1.63 -19.04 -5.43
CA ALA A 141 -1.51 -18.01 -4.40
C ALA A 141 -1.05 -16.67 -4.98
N GLN A 142 -0.04 -16.68 -5.84
CA GLN A 142 0.45 -15.46 -6.51
C GLN A 142 -0.58 -14.91 -7.50
N GLY A 143 -1.18 -15.77 -8.34
CA GLY A 143 -2.24 -15.36 -9.26
C GLY A 143 -3.44 -14.73 -8.57
N LEU A 144 -3.85 -15.26 -7.40
CA LEU A 144 -4.91 -14.66 -6.59
C LEU A 144 -4.49 -13.30 -6.03
N ASN A 145 -3.29 -13.20 -5.47
CA ASN A 145 -2.76 -11.92 -4.98
C ASN A 145 -2.71 -10.87 -6.09
N ASP A 146 -2.12 -11.21 -7.24
CA ASP A 146 -1.95 -10.28 -8.35
C ASP A 146 -3.30 -9.84 -8.93
N PHE A 147 -4.24 -10.76 -9.05
CA PHE A 147 -5.61 -10.43 -9.48
C PHE A 147 -6.25 -9.40 -8.53
N VAL A 148 -6.16 -9.61 -7.21
CA VAL A 148 -6.73 -8.69 -6.21
C VAL A 148 -5.97 -7.35 -6.24
N VAL A 149 -4.64 -7.37 -6.23
CA VAL A 149 -3.79 -6.16 -6.25
C VAL A 149 -4.12 -5.29 -7.47
N TYR A 150 -4.05 -5.86 -8.67
CA TYR A 150 -4.24 -5.08 -9.89
C TYR A 150 -5.70 -4.68 -10.13
N SER A 151 -6.67 -5.46 -9.66
CA SER A 151 -8.09 -5.06 -9.74
C SER A 151 -8.38 -3.85 -8.85
N ILE A 152 -7.94 -3.88 -7.59
CA ILE A 152 -8.13 -2.77 -6.65
C ILE A 152 -7.32 -1.54 -7.08
N HIS A 153 -6.10 -1.72 -7.57
CA HIS A 153 -5.28 -0.66 -8.15
C HIS A 153 -5.98 0.02 -9.35
N ALA A 154 -6.54 -0.76 -10.29
CA ALA A 154 -7.26 -0.23 -11.43
C ALA A 154 -8.49 0.58 -11.01
N ILE A 155 -9.29 0.07 -10.06
CA ILE A 155 -10.44 0.80 -9.49
C ILE A 155 -9.98 2.11 -8.85
N GLY A 156 -8.92 2.10 -8.06
CA GLY A 156 -8.33 3.29 -7.44
C GLY A 156 -7.90 4.32 -8.48
N SER A 157 -7.18 3.91 -9.50
CA SER A 157 -6.71 4.79 -10.58
C SER A 157 -7.85 5.40 -11.38
N LEU A 158 -8.81 4.58 -11.83
CA LEU A 158 -9.95 5.04 -12.63
C LEU A 158 -10.87 5.98 -11.84
N SER A 159 -11.05 5.73 -10.55
CA SER A 159 -11.89 6.56 -9.70
C SER A 159 -11.23 7.88 -9.29
N ALA A 160 -9.91 7.96 -9.26
CA ALA A 160 -9.16 9.12 -8.76
C ALA A 160 -9.54 10.44 -9.44
N GLY A 161 -9.67 10.43 -10.78
CA GLY A 161 -10.07 11.60 -11.55
C GLY A 161 -11.48 12.10 -11.21
N ILE A 162 -12.42 11.18 -11.03
CA ILE A 162 -13.81 11.50 -10.65
C ILE A 162 -13.84 12.08 -9.24
N PHE A 163 -13.17 11.41 -8.29
CA PHE A 163 -13.20 11.86 -6.90
C PHE A 163 -12.54 13.23 -6.72
N ILE A 164 -11.40 13.51 -7.35
CA ILE A 164 -10.73 14.81 -7.21
C ILE A 164 -11.56 15.95 -7.81
N THR A 165 -12.28 15.71 -8.91
CA THR A 165 -13.15 16.75 -9.52
C THR A 165 -14.43 17.01 -8.74
N LEU A 166 -14.94 16.02 -8.01
CA LEU A 166 -16.16 16.16 -7.21
C LEU A 166 -15.88 16.55 -5.74
N THR A 167 -14.65 16.45 -5.29
CA THR A 167 -14.29 16.68 -3.88
C THR A 167 -13.06 17.60 -3.78
N SER A 168 -12.20 17.35 -2.80
CA SER A 168 -10.96 18.10 -2.60
C SER A 168 -9.80 17.15 -2.30
N TRP A 169 -8.57 17.65 -2.44
CA TRP A 169 -7.37 16.91 -2.05
C TRP A 169 -7.43 16.40 -0.61
N LYS A 170 -7.93 17.21 0.33
CA LYS A 170 -8.12 16.80 1.73
C LYS A 170 -9.10 15.64 1.85
N THR A 171 -10.23 15.71 1.17
CA THR A 171 -11.25 14.65 1.19
C THR A 171 -10.72 13.34 0.63
N MET A 172 -9.97 13.37 -0.47
CA MET A 172 -9.34 12.19 -1.05
C MET A 172 -8.40 11.50 -0.06
N ASN A 173 -7.60 12.28 0.66
CA ASN A 173 -6.74 11.73 1.71
C ASN A 173 -7.56 11.08 2.83
N LEU A 174 -8.66 11.68 3.29
CA LEU A 174 -9.53 11.10 4.32
C LEU A 174 -10.19 9.79 3.89
N ILE A 175 -10.55 9.65 2.61
CA ILE A 175 -11.09 8.40 2.04
C ILE A 175 -10.09 7.24 2.18
N CYS A 176 -8.80 7.49 2.26
CA CYS A 176 -7.78 6.46 2.43
C CYS A 176 -7.76 5.84 3.85
N ILE A 177 -8.30 6.53 4.88
CA ILE A 177 -8.25 6.09 6.29
C ILE A 177 -8.86 4.70 6.50
N PRO A 178 -10.07 4.36 6.02
CA PRO A 178 -10.65 3.02 6.19
C PRO A 178 -9.76 1.90 5.65
N PHE A 179 -9.10 2.13 4.53
CA PHE A 179 -8.20 1.14 3.92
C PHE A 179 -6.91 0.97 4.72
N MET A 180 -6.35 2.05 5.27
CA MET A 180 -5.22 1.98 6.20
C MET A 180 -5.58 1.21 7.47
N LEU A 181 -6.77 1.46 8.04
CA LEU A 181 -7.28 0.72 9.19
C LEU A 181 -7.45 -0.77 8.87
N LEU A 182 -7.91 -1.12 7.67
CA LEU A 182 -8.03 -2.51 7.25
C LEU A 182 -6.66 -3.21 7.20
N ILE A 183 -5.61 -2.55 6.67
CA ILE A 183 -4.24 -3.08 6.69
C ILE A 183 -3.77 -3.29 8.14
N ALA A 184 -4.00 -2.30 9.01
CA ALA A 184 -3.61 -2.38 10.43
C ALA A 184 -4.32 -3.54 11.15
N LEU A 185 -5.64 -3.67 10.98
CA LEU A 185 -6.44 -4.74 11.59
C LEU A 185 -6.04 -6.12 11.08
N ALA A 186 -5.79 -6.26 9.77
CA ALA A 186 -5.29 -7.51 9.19
C ALA A 186 -3.93 -7.90 9.80
N THR A 187 -3.04 -6.93 9.99
CA THR A 187 -1.71 -7.14 10.58
C THR A 187 -1.82 -7.53 12.05
N ILE A 188 -2.62 -6.83 12.84
CA ILE A 188 -2.87 -7.15 14.27
C ILE A 188 -3.46 -8.55 14.41
N ARG A 189 -4.49 -8.88 13.60
CA ARG A 189 -5.11 -10.22 13.61
C ARG A 189 -4.10 -11.32 13.33
N ALA A 190 -3.24 -11.12 12.33
CA ALA A 190 -2.23 -12.10 11.96
C ALA A 190 -1.18 -12.31 13.07
N GLU A 191 -0.77 -11.26 13.76
CA GLU A 191 0.17 -11.35 14.88
C GLU A 191 -0.45 -12.04 16.11
N ILE A 192 -1.70 -11.71 16.44
CA ILE A 192 -2.42 -12.38 17.54
C ILE A 192 -2.54 -13.88 17.26
N HIS A 193 -2.89 -14.24 16.00
CA HIS A 193 -2.99 -15.64 15.60
C HIS A 193 -1.64 -16.36 15.69
N ALA A 194 -0.56 -15.75 15.25
CA ALA A 194 0.78 -16.33 15.31
C ALA A 194 1.26 -16.55 16.75
N LYS A 195 0.94 -15.61 17.68
CA LYS A 195 1.25 -15.77 19.12
C LYS A 195 0.46 -16.90 19.78
N LYS A 196 -0.76 -17.18 19.33
CA LYS A 196 -1.60 -18.27 19.87
C LYS A 196 -1.22 -19.65 19.32
N ASN A 197 -0.62 -19.70 18.10
CA ASN A 197 -0.31 -20.95 17.40
C ASN A 197 1.15 -20.94 16.89
N PRO A 198 2.16 -20.99 17.78
CA PRO A 198 3.57 -20.88 17.39
C PRO A 198 4.08 -22.04 16.53
N SER A 199 3.35 -23.16 16.46
CA SER A 199 3.71 -24.33 15.64
C SER A 199 3.26 -24.23 14.17
N VAL A 200 2.56 -23.15 13.77
CA VAL A 200 2.00 -22.95 12.41
C VAL A 200 2.73 -21.82 11.66
N THR A 201 3.68 -21.18 12.29
CA THR A 201 4.55 -20.13 11.75
C THR A 201 5.96 -20.68 11.55
#